data_bde0bc2ae5c273298b74c57a55b9a946
#
_entry.id   bde0bc2ae5c273298b74c57a55b9a946
#
_cell.length_a   1.000
_cell.length_b   1.000
_cell.length_c   1.000
_cell.angle_alpha   90.00
_cell.angle_beta   90.00
_cell.angle_gamma   90.00
#
_symmetry.space_group_name_H-M   'P 1'
#
loop_
_entity.id
_entity.type
_entity.pdbx_description
1 polymer ?
#
loop_
_entity_poly.entity_id
_entity_poly.type
_entity_poly.pdbx_seq_one_letter_code
_entity_poly.pdbx_strand_id
1 'polypeptide(L)'
;AELIEEADVIVYDALLSAEILSRIPRETETIYVGKHAGNHPVPQEEINQILVREAKKGKRVLRLKGGDPFVFGRGGEEIEILRNEKISFEIIPGITSSVAVPAYAGIPVTHRDYTSSFHVITGHTRRDVKPDIDYEALVKLNATLIFLMGVSAMETILTELIKAGMPEDMPAAVIERGTTARQRQVCATVKTLKQQADEAKIKAPAIIVVGKVCSLSEEFHWIKDRILGGKQFLVTRPRQNSSALAKRLRNLGAQVIEMPSIHTVAIDPNERLKKALGEIQHSEKEEWFVFTSPIGVHVFFEQLEKEAWDMRRLLAGKAQIKIAAIGSATAAALKEHGLFADIVPKIYNAGELGKTLAENISEYSAVTIFRAEEGSLELLPPLMETGVPVNDIALYRTEYEVSSLLRHKIEKMFQKEEIDAVTFTSASTVKGFVKAIKNVELQNVSAVCIGEQTAAEARKYGMKIQVAKRADMDAMTEKIVECFGNVNF
;
A
#
# COMPACT_ATOMS: atom_id res chain seq x y z
N ALA A 1 -9.58 5.25 -6.56
CA ALA A 1 -9.60 4.40 -5.35
C ALA A 1 -10.92 3.64 -5.28
N GLU A 2 -12.05 4.32 -5.26
CA GLU A 2 -13.42 3.75 -5.14
C GLU A 2 -13.67 2.60 -6.14
N LEU A 3 -13.41 2.80 -7.41
CA LEU A 3 -13.60 1.76 -8.43
C LEU A 3 -12.76 0.49 -8.23
N ILE A 4 -11.62 0.57 -7.53
CA ILE A 4 -10.84 -0.61 -7.17
C ILE A 4 -11.55 -1.41 -6.07
N GLU A 5 -12.21 -0.72 -5.16
CA GLU A 5 -12.92 -1.32 -4.03
C GLU A 5 -14.28 -1.89 -4.45
N GLU A 6 -14.89 -1.32 -5.51
CA GLU A 6 -16.20 -1.71 -6.01
C GLU A 6 -16.17 -2.77 -7.14
N ALA A 7 -15.00 -3.06 -7.71
CA ALA A 7 -14.88 -3.98 -8.82
C ALA A 7 -15.07 -5.44 -8.41
N ASP A 8 -15.86 -6.21 -9.17
CA ASP A 8 -16.00 -7.65 -9.01
C ASP A 8 -14.79 -8.38 -9.60
N VAL A 9 -14.20 -7.82 -10.68
CA VAL A 9 -13.00 -8.36 -11.33
C VAL A 9 -12.10 -7.24 -11.83
N ILE A 10 -10.80 -7.37 -11.59
CA ILE A 10 -9.77 -6.42 -12.04
C ILE A 10 -8.86 -7.08 -13.05
N VAL A 11 -8.83 -6.56 -14.29
CA VAL A 11 -7.92 -6.98 -15.36
C VAL A 11 -6.74 -6.01 -15.42
N TYR A 12 -5.51 -6.47 -15.21
CA TYR A 12 -4.35 -5.59 -15.00
C TYR A 12 -3.06 -6.12 -15.64
N ASP A 13 -2.06 -5.23 -15.80
CA ASP A 13 -0.77 -5.52 -16.41
C ASP A 13 0.44 -5.29 -15.47
N ALA A 14 1.65 -5.51 -15.99
CA ALA A 14 2.91 -5.48 -15.22
C ALA A 14 3.32 -4.08 -14.73
N LEU A 15 2.76 -3.00 -15.28
CA LEU A 15 3.19 -1.63 -14.98
C LEU A 15 2.61 -1.08 -13.69
N LEU A 16 1.67 -1.79 -13.07
CA LEU A 16 1.09 -1.36 -11.81
C LEU A 16 2.11 -1.37 -10.67
N SER A 17 2.07 -0.31 -9.87
CA SER A 17 2.88 -0.21 -8.66
C SER A 17 2.37 -1.15 -7.55
N ALA A 18 3.26 -1.56 -6.64
CA ALA A 18 2.86 -2.33 -5.46
C ALA A 18 1.88 -1.56 -4.57
N GLU A 19 1.95 -0.23 -4.57
CA GLU A 19 1.03 0.64 -3.83
C GLU A 19 -0.41 0.55 -4.35
N ILE A 20 -0.60 0.48 -5.67
CA ILE A 20 -1.93 0.28 -6.25
C ILE A 20 -2.41 -1.16 -5.99
N LEU A 21 -1.53 -2.15 -6.16
CA LEU A 21 -1.87 -3.55 -5.89
C LEU A 21 -2.28 -3.78 -4.44
N SER A 22 -1.69 -3.04 -3.49
CA SER A 22 -2.08 -3.13 -2.08
C SER A 22 -3.49 -2.62 -1.79
N ARG A 23 -4.12 -1.87 -2.71
CA ARG A 23 -5.49 -1.36 -2.57
C ARG A 23 -6.56 -2.31 -3.08
N ILE A 24 -6.18 -3.34 -3.83
CA ILE A 24 -7.13 -4.34 -4.33
C ILE A 24 -7.66 -5.15 -3.14
N PRO A 25 -8.99 -5.22 -2.93
CA PRO A 25 -9.59 -6.08 -1.93
C PRO A 25 -9.18 -7.54 -2.16
N ARG A 26 -9.05 -8.30 -1.08
CA ARG A 26 -8.57 -9.67 -1.14
C ARG A 26 -9.50 -10.62 -1.90
N GLU A 27 -10.78 -10.38 -1.74
CA GLU A 27 -11.88 -11.13 -2.34
C GLU A 27 -12.12 -10.80 -3.83
N THR A 28 -11.55 -9.67 -4.32
CA THR A 28 -11.71 -9.25 -5.71
C THR A 28 -10.96 -10.20 -6.64
N GLU A 29 -11.65 -10.76 -7.61
CA GLU A 29 -11.04 -11.57 -8.66
C GLU A 29 -10.05 -10.73 -9.48
N THR A 30 -8.87 -11.28 -9.75
CA THR A 30 -7.84 -10.58 -10.52
C THR A 30 -7.35 -11.39 -11.69
N ILE A 31 -7.26 -10.76 -12.87
CA ILE A 31 -6.79 -11.39 -14.11
C ILE A 31 -5.55 -10.61 -14.59
N TYR A 32 -4.40 -11.26 -14.57
CA TYR A 32 -3.15 -10.69 -15.06
C TYR A 32 -3.01 -10.89 -16.56
N VAL A 33 -2.83 -9.80 -17.32
CA VAL A 33 -2.68 -9.81 -18.78
C VAL A 33 -1.33 -9.27 -19.25
N GLY A 34 -0.39 -9.07 -18.34
CA GLY A 34 0.97 -8.63 -18.67
C GLY A 34 1.88 -9.77 -19.14
N LYS A 35 3.15 -9.46 -19.42
CA LYS A 35 4.16 -10.46 -19.79
C LYS A 35 4.50 -11.34 -18.58
N HIS A 36 4.35 -12.64 -18.73
CA HIS A 36 4.94 -13.61 -17.81
C HIS A 36 6.41 -13.87 -18.17
N ALA A 37 7.24 -14.14 -17.16
CA ALA A 37 8.63 -14.55 -17.40
C ALA A 37 8.64 -15.86 -18.23
N GLY A 38 9.23 -15.80 -19.42
CA GLY A 38 9.32 -16.96 -20.34
C GLY A 38 8.14 -17.17 -21.30
N ASN A 39 7.05 -16.40 -21.19
CA ASN A 39 5.89 -16.49 -22.09
C ASN A 39 5.66 -15.21 -22.90
N HIS A 40 5.03 -15.38 -24.08
CA HIS A 40 4.56 -14.24 -24.87
C HIS A 40 3.54 -13.42 -24.08
N PRO A 41 3.48 -12.08 -24.29
CA PRO A 41 2.42 -11.26 -23.70
C PRO A 41 1.07 -11.75 -24.22
N VAL A 42 0.04 -11.66 -23.38
CA VAL A 42 -1.33 -11.93 -23.79
C VAL A 42 -1.66 -11.01 -24.99
N PRO A 43 -2.10 -11.57 -26.14
CA PRO A 43 -2.48 -10.75 -27.29
C PRO A 43 -3.62 -9.79 -26.96
N GLN A 44 -3.65 -8.62 -27.61
CA GLN A 44 -4.71 -7.64 -27.31
C GLN A 44 -6.11 -8.18 -27.57
N GLU A 45 -6.27 -9.00 -28.60
CA GLU A 45 -7.54 -9.66 -28.90
C GLU A 45 -8.03 -10.53 -27.73
N GLU A 46 -7.12 -11.27 -27.10
CA GLU A 46 -7.44 -12.09 -25.93
C GLU A 46 -7.79 -11.21 -24.72
N ILE A 47 -7.09 -10.09 -24.52
CA ILE A 47 -7.45 -9.12 -23.47
C ILE A 47 -8.86 -8.60 -23.70
N ASN A 48 -9.18 -8.21 -24.94
CA ASN A 48 -10.49 -7.74 -25.33
C ASN A 48 -11.59 -8.80 -25.06
N GLN A 49 -11.32 -10.06 -25.38
CA GLN A 49 -12.25 -11.15 -25.12
C GLN A 49 -12.44 -11.42 -23.62
N ILE A 50 -11.39 -11.26 -22.81
CA ILE A 50 -11.49 -11.35 -21.34
C ILE A 50 -12.45 -10.27 -20.83
N LEU A 51 -12.29 -9.00 -21.24
CA LEU A 51 -13.16 -7.91 -20.81
C LEU A 51 -14.64 -8.18 -21.18
N VAL A 52 -14.90 -8.57 -22.41
CA VAL A 52 -16.25 -8.92 -22.87
C VAL A 52 -16.83 -10.09 -22.09
N ARG A 53 -16.06 -11.16 -21.91
CA ARG A 53 -16.49 -12.35 -21.21
C ARG A 53 -16.91 -12.08 -19.76
N GLU A 54 -16.09 -11.32 -19.03
CA GLU A 54 -16.39 -11.02 -17.64
C GLU A 54 -17.57 -10.03 -17.50
N ALA A 55 -17.66 -9.04 -18.40
CA ALA A 55 -18.79 -8.11 -18.41
C ALA A 55 -20.13 -8.80 -18.76
N LYS A 56 -20.12 -9.78 -19.68
CA LYS A 56 -21.33 -10.57 -20.02
C LYS A 56 -21.81 -11.48 -18.87
N LYS A 57 -20.97 -11.73 -17.86
CA LYS A 57 -21.38 -12.41 -16.62
C LYS A 57 -22.11 -11.47 -15.63
N GLY A 58 -22.31 -10.20 -16.01
CA GLY A 58 -22.92 -9.19 -15.16
C GLY A 58 -21.96 -8.57 -14.13
N LYS A 59 -20.66 -8.83 -14.22
CA LYS A 59 -19.65 -8.29 -13.31
C LYS A 59 -19.28 -6.85 -13.64
N ARG A 60 -18.97 -6.06 -12.61
CA ARG A 60 -18.27 -4.77 -12.75
C ARG A 60 -16.79 -5.06 -13.01
N VAL A 61 -16.37 -4.86 -14.26
CA VAL A 61 -15.00 -5.15 -14.71
C VAL A 61 -14.17 -3.86 -14.68
N LEU A 62 -13.10 -3.84 -13.90
CA LEU A 62 -12.12 -2.76 -13.91
C LEU A 62 -10.90 -3.15 -14.74
N ARG A 63 -10.67 -2.49 -15.88
CA ARG A 63 -9.40 -2.57 -16.61
C ARG A 63 -8.42 -1.56 -16.02
N LEU A 64 -7.49 -2.02 -15.19
CA LEU A 64 -6.53 -1.19 -14.49
C LEU A 64 -5.22 -1.09 -15.28
N LYS A 65 -4.84 0.14 -15.64
CA LYS A 65 -3.68 0.45 -16.51
C LYS A 65 -2.74 1.44 -15.82
N GLY A 66 -1.46 1.40 -16.17
CA GLY A 66 -0.50 2.43 -15.78
C GLY A 66 -0.60 3.65 -16.70
N GLY A 67 -0.72 4.85 -16.14
CA GLY A 67 -0.84 6.10 -16.90
C GLY A 67 -2.25 6.37 -17.42
N ASP A 68 -2.37 7.01 -18.56
CA ASP A 68 -3.65 7.30 -19.22
C ASP A 68 -4.01 6.20 -20.23
N PRO A 69 -5.27 5.69 -20.23
CA PRO A 69 -5.65 4.58 -21.11
C PRO A 69 -5.62 4.92 -22.60
N PHE A 70 -5.73 6.20 -22.97
CA PHE A 70 -5.75 6.64 -24.37
C PHE A 70 -4.39 7.10 -24.90
N VAL A 71 -3.40 7.35 -24.02
CA VAL A 71 -2.06 7.74 -24.48
C VAL A 71 -1.18 6.50 -24.61
N PHE A 72 -1.12 5.93 -25.80
CA PHE A 72 -0.41 4.68 -26.14
C PHE A 72 -0.78 3.49 -25.24
N GLY A 73 -1.95 3.56 -24.61
CA GLY A 73 -2.49 2.53 -23.73
C GLY A 73 -3.43 1.54 -24.40
N ARG A 74 -3.69 1.66 -25.70
CA ARG A 74 -4.60 0.82 -26.50
C ARG A 74 -6.05 0.81 -25.99
N GLY A 75 -6.45 1.80 -25.18
CA GLY A 75 -7.81 1.90 -24.65
C GLY A 75 -8.88 2.02 -25.73
N GLY A 76 -8.57 2.66 -26.87
CA GLY A 76 -9.46 2.73 -28.02
C GLY A 76 -9.86 1.35 -28.54
N GLU A 77 -8.89 0.45 -28.73
CA GLU A 77 -9.13 -0.92 -29.21
C GLU A 77 -9.99 -1.74 -28.22
N GLU A 78 -9.81 -1.53 -26.91
CA GLU A 78 -10.62 -2.18 -25.87
C GLU A 78 -12.07 -1.67 -25.92
N ILE A 79 -12.29 -0.36 -26.14
CA ILE A 79 -13.63 0.25 -26.20
C ILE A 79 -14.39 -0.15 -27.48
N GLU A 80 -13.72 -0.20 -28.63
CA GLU A 80 -14.32 -0.60 -29.90
C GLU A 80 -15.05 -1.94 -29.76
N ILE A 81 -14.42 -2.91 -29.13
CA ILE A 81 -15.01 -4.23 -28.90
C ILE A 81 -16.18 -4.18 -27.91
N LEU A 82 -16.01 -3.48 -26.77
CA LEU A 82 -17.11 -3.34 -25.81
C LEU A 82 -18.34 -2.67 -26.44
N ARG A 83 -18.13 -1.66 -27.27
CA ARG A 83 -19.21 -0.97 -27.99
C ARG A 83 -19.93 -1.89 -28.98
N ASN A 84 -19.16 -2.69 -29.75
CA ASN A 84 -19.73 -3.63 -30.69
C ASN A 84 -20.57 -4.70 -29.99
N GLU A 85 -20.17 -5.09 -28.79
CA GLU A 85 -20.89 -6.04 -27.94
C GLU A 85 -22.00 -5.39 -27.09
N LYS A 86 -22.24 -4.07 -27.28
CA LYS A 86 -23.26 -3.29 -26.55
C LYS A 86 -23.06 -3.28 -25.02
N ILE A 87 -21.82 -3.36 -24.59
CA ILE A 87 -21.44 -3.29 -23.16
C ILE A 87 -21.20 -1.82 -22.81
N SER A 88 -21.83 -1.35 -21.76
CA SER A 88 -21.60 0.00 -21.23
C SER A 88 -20.21 0.09 -20.59
N PHE A 89 -19.56 1.23 -20.75
CA PHE A 89 -18.24 1.48 -20.17
C PHE A 89 -18.08 2.95 -19.77
N GLU A 90 -17.14 3.18 -18.90
CA GLU A 90 -16.67 4.50 -18.49
C GLU A 90 -15.14 4.57 -18.63
N ILE A 91 -14.61 5.75 -19.00
CA ILE A 91 -13.19 6.00 -19.09
C ILE A 91 -12.76 6.96 -17.98
N ILE A 92 -11.85 6.50 -17.16
CA ILE A 92 -11.23 7.33 -16.12
C ILE A 92 -9.88 7.82 -16.64
N PRO A 93 -9.74 9.13 -16.90
CA PRO A 93 -8.46 9.71 -17.31
C PRO A 93 -7.37 9.47 -16.28
N GLY A 94 -6.16 9.25 -16.75
CA GLY A 94 -4.98 9.09 -15.91
C GLY A 94 -3.91 10.13 -16.24
N ILE A 95 -2.85 10.19 -15.43
CA ILE A 95 -1.70 11.03 -15.71
C ILE A 95 -0.75 10.24 -16.59
N THR A 96 -0.60 10.65 -17.86
CA THR A 96 0.33 10.00 -18.79
C THR A 96 1.78 10.15 -18.34
N SER A 97 2.59 9.11 -18.56
CA SER A 97 4.03 9.14 -18.27
C SER A 97 4.77 10.23 -19.03
N SER A 98 4.27 10.65 -20.19
CA SER A 98 4.85 11.74 -20.99
C SER A 98 4.83 13.10 -20.28
N VAL A 99 3.96 13.28 -19.27
CA VAL A 99 3.89 14.51 -18.47
C VAL A 99 4.43 14.25 -17.05
N ALA A 100 4.03 13.13 -16.43
CA ALA A 100 4.40 12.84 -15.06
C ALA A 100 5.91 12.60 -14.88
N VAL A 101 6.53 11.84 -15.78
CA VAL A 101 7.94 11.45 -15.64
C VAL A 101 8.89 12.65 -15.84
N PRO A 102 8.75 13.52 -16.85
CA PRO A 102 9.55 14.73 -16.93
C PRO A 102 9.39 15.65 -15.72
N ALA A 103 8.16 15.83 -15.21
CA ALA A 103 7.91 16.65 -14.01
C ALA A 103 8.69 16.13 -12.78
N TYR A 104 8.75 14.82 -12.59
CA TYR A 104 9.54 14.19 -11.52
C TYR A 104 11.05 14.24 -11.78
N ALA A 105 11.47 14.50 -13.01
CA ALA A 105 12.85 14.72 -13.40
C ALA A 105 13.26 16.20 -13.40
N GLY A 106 12.38 17.12 -12.99
CA GLY A 106 12.63 18.56 -13.03
C GLY A 106 12.60 19.13 -14.44
N ILE A 107 11.94 18.46 -15.40
CA ILE A 107 11.83 18.89 -16.79
C ILE A 107 10.39 19.29 -17.09
N PRO A 108 10.06 20.57 -17.16
CA PRO A 108 8.73 21.01 -17.59
C PRO A 108 8.57 20.71 -19.10
N VAL A 109 7.49 20.04 -19.50
CA VAL A 109 7.28 19.70 -20.94
C VAL A 109 7.00 20.93 -21.79
N THR A 110 6.58 22.05 -21.18
CA THR A 110 6.45 23.38 -21.79
C THR A 110 7.03 24.43 -20.85
N HIS A 111 7.62 25.49 -21.41
CA HIS A 111 8.11 26.63 -20.66
C HIS A 111 8.08 27.89 -21.54
N ARG A 112 7.61 29.01 -21.02
CA ARG A 112 7.38 30.25 -21.78
C ARG A 112 8.61 30.68 -22.60
N ASP A 113 9.81 30.55 -22.04
CA ASP A 113 11.04 31.03 -22.67
C ASP A 113 11.73 29.96 -23.53
N TYR A 114 11.30 28.68 -23.46
CA TYR A 114 11.97 27.57 -24.15
C TYR A 114 11.13 26.92 -25.25
N THR A 115 9.83 26.73 -25.01
CA THR A 115 8.95 26.06 -25.97
C THR A 115 7.47 26.27 -25.65
N SER A 116 6.66 26.46 -26.68
CA SER A 116 5.20 26.62 -26.57
C SER A 116 4.41 25.33 -26.83
N SER A 117 5.08 24.27 -27.26
CA SER A 117 4.42 22.99 -27.56
C SER A 117 5.28 21.80 -27.20
N PHE A 118 4.64 20.65 -27.06
CA PHE A 118 5.33 19.36 -26.90
C PHE A 118 4.61 18.29 -27.71
N HIS A 119 5.37 17.29 -28.18
CA HIS A 119 4.88 16.17 -28.97
C HIS A 119 5.21 14.86 -28.31
N VAL A 120 4.22 13.97 -28.23
CA VAL A 120 4.37 12.64 -27.66
C VAL A 120 4.37 11.62 -28.77
N ILE A 121 5.46 10.90 -28.92
CA ILE A 121 5.75 10.03 -30.05
C ILE A 121 6.06 8.62 -29.51
N THR A 122 5.58 7.58 -30.18
CA THR A 122 6.00 6.22 -29.88
C THR A 122 7.29 5.87 -30.62
N GLY A 123 8.30 5.41 -29.90
CA GLY A 123 9.53 4.88 -30.49
C GLY A 123 9.40 3.43 -30.98
N HIS A 124 8.23 2.81 -30.79
CA HIS A 124 7.98 1.43 -31.18
C HIS A 124 6.67 1.31 -31.95
N THR A 125 6.70 0.61 -33.07
CA THR A 125 5.52 0.26 -33.87
C THR A 125 5.29 -1.25 -33.87
N ARG A 126 4.28 -1.72 -34.62
CA ARG A 126 4.07 -3.14 -34.86
C ARG A 126 5.33 -3.78 -35.44
N ARG A 127 5.59 -5.07 -35.13
CA ARG A 127 6.72 -5.82 -35.71
C ARG A 127 6.73 -5.60 -37.21
N ASP A 128 7.93 -5.30 -37.74
CA ASP A 128 8.23 -5.12 -39.18
C ASP A 128 7.71 -3.84 -39.86
N VAL A 129 7.13 -2.88 -39.14
CA VAL A 129 6.80 -1.57 -39.69
C VAL A 129 7.72 -0.52 -39.04
N LYS A 130 8.53 0.18 -39.82
CA LYS A 130 9.27 1.35 -39.31
C LYS A 130 8.26 2.41 -38.89
N PRO A 131 8.49 3.12 -37.78
CA PRO A 131 7.67 4.27 -37.40
C PRO A 131 7.70 5.28 -38.59
N ASP A 132 6.52 5.66 -39.06
CA ASP A 132 6.37 6.73 -40.03
C ASP A 132 6.46 8.08 -39.28
N ILE A 133 7.70 8.46 -38.94
CA ILE A 133 7.99 9.69 -38.18
C ILE A 133 8.66 10.66 -39.15
N ASP A 134 8.01 11.80 -39.40
CA ASP A 134 8.60 12.91 -40.12
C ASP A 134 9.51 13.73 -39.18
N TYR A 135 10.78 13.32 -39.11
CA TYR A 135 11.77 13.97 -38.26
C TYR A 135 12.06 15.43 -38.68
N GLU A 136 11.97 15.76 -39.98
CA GLU A 136 12.16 17.14 -40.43
C GLU A 136 11.04 18.06 -39.93
N ALA A 137 9.79 17.60 -39.98
CA ALA A 137 8.68 18.34 -39.45
C ALA A 137 8.83 18.53 -37.92
N LEU A 138 9.24 17.48 -37.19
CA LEU A 138 9.45 17.57 -35.74
C LEU A 138 10.54 18.58 -35.37
N VAL A 139 11.65 18.61 -36.11
CA VAL A 139 12.74 19.57 -35.85
C VAL A 139 12.28 21.00 -36.13
N LYS A 140 11.55 21.24 -37.25
CA LYS A 140 11.01 22.57 -37.61
C LYS A 140 10.04 23.15 -36.61
N LEU A 141 9.31 22.29 -35.85
CA LEU A 141 8.37 22.74 -34.82
C LEU A 141 9.07 23.39 -33.62
N ASN A 142 10.36 23.16 -33.41
CA ASN A 142 11.12 23.66 -32.27
C ASN A 142 10.42 23.41 -30.90
N ALA A 143 9.83 22.23 -30.78
CA ALA A 143 9.01 21.79 -29.65
C ALA A 143 9.79 20.83 -28.72
N THR A 144 9.26 20.58 -27.55
CA THR A 144 9.73 19.44 -26.72
C THR A 144 9.24 18.14 -27.33
N LEU A 145 10.15 17.22 -27.61
CA LEU A 145 9.83 15.88 -28.13
C LEU A 145 9.95 14.83 -27.03
N ILE A 146 8.93 14.02 -26.86
CA ILE A 146 8.87 12.98 -25.83
C ILE A 146 8.62 11.64 -26.50
N PHE A 147 9.62 10.76 -26.45
CA PHE A 147 9.52 9.43 -27.04
C PHE A 147 9.22 8.40 -25.97
N LEU A 148 8.06 7.77 -26.09
CA LEU A 148 7.66 6.62 -25.27
C LEU A 148 8.10 5.32 -25.95
N MET A 149 8.44 4.30 -25.16
CA MET A 149 8.89 2.98 -25.66
C MET A 149 10.10 3.05 -26.59
N GLY A 150 10.90 4.12 -26.50
CA GLY A 150 11.99 4.43 -27.43
C GLY A 150 13.38 3.91 -27.04
N VAL A 151 13.56 3.23 -25.89
CA VAL A 151 14.90 2.86 -25.40
C VAL A 151 15.67 1.99 -26.38
N SER A 152 15.04 0.99 -26.97
CA SER A 152 15.66 0.11 -27.98
C SER A 152 15.93 0.80 -29.32
N ALA A 153 15.22 1.87 -29.61
CA ALA A 153 15.35 2.67 -30.83
C ALA A 153 16.09 4.00 -30.60
N MET A 154 16.66 4.22 -29.41
CA MET A 154 17.25 5.51 -29.00
C MET A 154 18.32 5.99 -29.99
N GLU A 155 19.22 5.13 -30.40
CA GLU A 155 20.27 5.47 -31.36
C GLU A 155 19.69 5.93 -32.71
N THR A 156 18.70 5.21 -33.21
CA THR A 156 18.01 5.58 -34.47
C THR A 156 17.30 6.93 -34.32
N ILE A 157 16.54 7.11 -33.22
CA ILE A 157 15.80 8.36 -32.98
C ILE A 157 16.75 9.56 -32.97
N LEU A 158 17.83 9.49 -32.18
CA LEU A 158 18.77 10.59 -32.04
C LEU A 158 19.52 10.86 -33.35
N THR A 159 19.92 9.81 -34.09
CA THR A 159 20.58 9.93 -35.39
C THR A 159 19.68 10.58 -36.44
N GLU A 160 18.41 10.16 -36.53
CA GLU A 160 17.47 10.73 -37.48
C GLU A 160 17.11 12.19 -37.16
N LEU A 161 17.03 12.57 -35.88
CA LEU A 161 16.85 13.96 -35.45
C LEU A 161 18.04 14.83 -35.91
N ILE A 162 19.29 14.35 -35.74
CA ILE A 162 20.50 15.09 -36.23
C ILE A 162 20.49 15.22 -37.76
N LYS A 163 20.18 14.15 -38.48
CA LYS A 163 20.08 14.17 -39.95
C LYS A 163 19.01 15.14 -40.43
N ALA A 164 17.91 15.28 -39.69
CA ALA A 164 16.84 16.23 -39.98
C ALA A 164 17.18 17.68 -39.58
N GLY A 165 18.41 17.95 -39.11
CA GLY A 165 18.91 19.30 -38.85
C GLY A 165 18.78 19.72 -37.37
N MET A 166 18.52 18.81 -36.45
CA MET A 166 18.57 19.15 -35.01
C MET A 166 20.01 19.40 -34.57
N PRO A 167 20.29 20.49 -33.81
CA PRO A 167 21.63 20.75 -33.30
C PRO A 167 22.14 19.58 -32.46
N GLU A 168 23.40 19.18 -32.65
CA GLU A 168 24.03 18.09 -31.90
C GLU A 168 24.11 18.36 -30.40
N ASP A 169 24.16 19.63 -29.99
CA ASP A 169 24.21 20.13 -28.63
C ASP A 169 22.82 20.36 -28.02
N MET A 170 21.74 20.07 -28.77
CA MET A 170 20.37 20.17 -28.20
C MET A 170 20.25 19.33 -26.93
N PRO A 171 19.80 19.91 -25.82
CA PRO A 171 19.60 19.18 -24.57
C PRO A 171 18.61 18.02 -24.72
N ALA A 172 18.96 16.89 -24.12
CA ALA A 172 18.14 15.70 -24.14
C ALA A 172 18.31 14.92 -22.82
N ALA A 173 17.29 14.17 -22.45
CA ALA A 173 17.30 13.35 -21.25
C ALA A 173 16.66 11.99 -21.50
N VAL A 174 17.12 10.97 -20.78
CA VAL A 174 16.43 9.69 -20.66
C VAL A 174 16.14 9.42 -19.19
N ILE A 175 14.89 9.10 -18.89
CA ILE A 175 14.42 8.90 -17.51
C ILE A 175 13.87 7.47 -17.38
N GLU A 176 14.56 6.65 -16.58
CA GLU A 176 14.19 5.27 -16.27
C GLU A 176 13.34 5.21 -15.02
N ARG A 177 12.30 4.38 -15.04
CA ARG A 177 11.41 4.12 -13.89
C ARG A 177 10.89 5.40 -13.24
N GLY A 178 10.53 6.36 -14.07
CA GLY A 178 10.09 7.69 -13.63
C GLY A 178 8.95 7.62 -12.61
N THR A 179 8.88 8.62 -11.74
CA THR A 179 7.93 8.77 -10.64
C THR A 179 8.06 7.74 -9.51
N THR A 180 9.05 6.87 -9.55
CA THR A 180 9.31 5.90 -8.46
C THR A 180 10.53 6.31 -7.63
N ALA A 181 10.68 5.75 -6.43
CA ALA A 181 11.89 5.92 -5.60
C ALA A 181 13.16 5.43 -6.32
N ARG A 182 13.03 4.61 -7.33
CA ARG A 182 14.15 4.07 -8.13
C ARG A 182 14.27 4.75 -9.48
N GLN A 183 13.76 5.98 -9.62
CA GLN A 183 13.97 6.80 -10.81
C GLN A 183 15.46 7.09 -10.99
N ARG A 184 15.94 6.86 -12.21
CA ARG A 184 17.28 7.29 -12.66
C ARG A 184 17.12 8.14 -13.91
N GLN A 185 18.01 9.10 -14.07
CA GLN A 185 18.01 9.94 -15.26
C GLN A 185 19.43 10.22 -15.73
N VAL A 186 19.56 10.38 -17.04
CA VAL A 186 20.75 10.87 -17.69
C VAL A 186 20.35 12.08 -18.51
N CYS A 187 20.96 13.24 -18.21
CA CYS A 187 20.81 14.48 -18.96
C CYS A 187 22.10 14.70 -19.75
N ALA A 188 21.96 14.91 -21.04
CA ALA A 188 23.06 15.06 -21.99
C ALA A 188 22.64 15.91 -23.20
N THR A 189 23.31 15.75 -24.34
CA THR A 189 22.89 16.32 -25.62
C THR A 189 22.41 15.22 -26.54
N VAL A 190 21.69 15.58 -27.60
CA VAL A 190 21.24 14.62 -28.64
C VAL A 190 22.42 13.77 -29.15
N LYS A 191 23.61 14.34 -29.28
CA LYS A 191 24.83 13.65 -29.75
C LYS A 191 25.35 12.62 -28.72
N THR A 192 25.29 12.92 -27.43
CA THR A 192 25.98 12.15 -26.40
C THR A 192 25.05 11.28 -25.54
N LEU A 193 23.73 11.48 -25.63
CA LEU A 193 22.74 10.82 -24.76
C LEU A 193 22.82 9.29 -24.85
N LYS A 194 22.95 8.73 -26.07
CA LYS A 194 23.01 7.27 -26.24
C LYS A 194 24.20 6.66 -25.51
N GLN A 195 25.40 7.23 -25.72
CA GLN A 195 26.62 6.76 -25.04
C GLN A 195 26.47 6.82 -23.50
N GLN A 196 26.03 7.97 -22.98
CA GLN A 196 25.88 8.15 -21.53
C GLN A 196 24.79 7.24 -20.94
N ALA A 197 23.71 6.99 -21.68
CA ALA A 197 22.66 6.06 -21.27
C ALA A 197 23.16 4.61 -21.19
N ASP A 198 24.04 4.20 -22.12
CA ASP A 198 24.67 2.87 -22.11
C ASP A 198 25.64 2.72 -20.95
N GLU A 199 26.49 3.72 -20.71
CA GLU A 199 27.42 3.75 -19.56
C GLU A 199 26.66 3.67 -18.24
N ALA A 200 25.52 4.38 -18.13
CA ALA A 200 24.62 4.33 -16.97
C ALA A 200 23.75 3.07 -16.94
N LYS A 201 23.81 2.21 -17.95
CA LYS A 201 23.00 0.98 -18.07
C LYS A 201 21.51 1.23 -17.93
N ILE A 202 21.01 2.27 -18.59
CA ILE A 202 19.57 2.61 -18.60
C ILE A 202 18.77 1.50 -19.28
N LYS A 203 17.65 1.12 -18.69
CA LYS A 203 16.77 0.05 -19.17
C LYS A 203 15.31 0.49 -19.25
N ALA A 204 14.52 -0.23 -20.01
CA ALA A 204 13.06 -0.08 -19.98
C ALA A 204 12.48 -0.53 -18.62
N PRO A 205 11.41 0.11 -18.12
CA PRO A 205 10.67 1.20 -18.75
C PRO A 205 11.38 2.56 -18.58
N ALA A 206 11.57 3.27 -19.71
CA ALA A 206 12.11 4.63 -19.69
C ALA A 206 11.51 5.47 -20.82
N ILE A 207 11.59 6.79 -20.69
CA ILE A 207 11.20 7.76 -21.70
C ILE A 207 12.39 8.61 -22.12
N ILE A 208 12.37 9.11 -23.35
CA ILE A 208 13.37 10.02 -23.87
C ILE A 208 12.70 11.37 -24.06
N VAL A 209 13.35 12.44 -23.60
CA VAL A 209 12.90 13.82 -23.78
C VAL A 209 13.99 14.58 -24.51
N VAL A 210 13.62 15.29 -25.58
CA VAL A 210 14.54 16.11 -26.36
C VAL A 210 13.99 17.53 -26.45
N GLY A 211 14.79 18.52 -26.12
CA GLY A 211 14.41 19.92 -26.17
C GLY A 211 15.13 20.77 -25.13
N LYS A 212 15.11 22.08 -25.34
CA LYS A 212 15.80 23.07 -24.49
C LYS A 212 15.39 22.97 -23.01
N VAL A 213 14.16 22.54 -22.72
CA VAL A 213 13.64 22.36 -21.34
C VAL A 213 14.43 21.33 -20.52
N CYS A 214 15.15 20.40 -21.19
CA CYS A 214 15.99 19.42 -20.48
C CYS A 214 17.15 20.08 -19.72
N SER A 215 17.58 21.29 -20.09
CA SER A 215 18.61 22.04 -19.35
C SER A 215 18.16 22.48 -17.98
N LEU A 216 16.85 22.56 -17.73
CA LEU A 216 16.29 22.97 -16.44
C LEU A 216 16.32 21.85 -15.38
N SER A 217 16.62 20.62 -15.77
CA SER A 217 16.54 19.45 -14.91
C SER A 217 17.40 19.56 -13.63
N GLU A 218 18.58 20.18 -13.71
CA GLU A 218 19.45 20.37 -12.57
C GLU A 218 18.91 21.41 -11.61
N GLU A 219 18.35 22.49 -12.12
CA GLU A 219 17.82 23.59 -11.32
C GLU A 219 16.48 23.22 -10.67
N PHE A 220 15.66 22.45 -11.38
CA PHE A 220 14.28 22.12 -10.96
C PHE A 220 14.14 20.74 -10.33
N HIS A 221 15.22 20.09 -9.97
CA HIS A 221 15.16 18.78 -9.31
C HIS A 221 14.63 18.96 -7.87
N TRP A 222 13.43 18.51 -7.61
CA TRP A 222 12.75 18.71 -6.33
C TRP A 222 12.60 17.43 -5.50
N ILE A 223 12.63 16.26 -6.17
CA ILE A 223 12.49 14.97 -5.46
C ILE A 223 13.73 14.64 -4.64
N LYS A 224 14.91 14.87 -5.21
CA LYS A 224 16.19 14.59 -4.52
C LYS A 224 16.42 15.49 -3.31
N ASP A 225 15.83 16.67 -3.30
CA ASP A 225 15.95 17.65 -2.21
C ASP A 225 15.05 17.34 -1.03
N ARG A 226 14.12 16.37 -1.19
CA ARG A 226 13.29 15.94 -0.08
C ARG A 226 14.06 15.03 0.87
N ILE A 227 13.80 15.15 2.16
CA ILE A 227 14.49 14.41 3.24
C ILE A 227 14.54 12.90 2.96
N LEU A 228 13.44 12.30 2.49
CA LEU A 228 13.35 10.89 2.13
C LEU A 228 13.17 10.67 0.62
N GLY A 229 13.58 11.64 -0.20
CA GLY A 229 13.53 11.52 -1.66
C GLY A 229 14.35 10.33 -2.16
N GLY A 230 13.79 9.52 -3.05
CA GLY A 230 14.42 8.31 -3.55
C GLY A 230 14.43 7.12 -2.58
N LYS A 231 13.80 7.24 -1.40
CA LYS A 231 13.66 6.13 -0.44
C LYS A 231 12.30 5.45 -0.56
N GLN A 232 12.27 4.16 -0.29
CA GLN A 232 11.08 3.32 -0.37
C GLN A 232 10.90 2.47 0.88
N PHE A 233 9.78 2.63 1.54
CA PHE A 233 9.46 1.93 2.78
C PHE A 233 8.26 1.02 2.63
N LEU A 234 8.31 -0.13 3.31
CA LEU A 234 7.18 -1.03 3.48
C LEU A 234 6.58 -0.82 4.87
N VAL A 235 5.29 -0.44 4.92
CA VAL A 235 4.56 -0.21 6.17
C VAL A 235 3.60 -1.37 6.42
N THR A 236 3.81 -2.14 7.51
CA THR A 236 3.09 -3.38 7.82
C THR A 236 1.90 -3.15 8.76
N ARG A 237 0.95 -2.28 8.39
CA ARG A 237 -0.20 -1.96 9.25
C ARG A 237 -1.53 -2.35 8.62
N PRO A 238 -2.57 -2.72 9.43
CA PRO A 238 -3.92 -2.97 8.92
C PRO A 238 -4.51 -1.76 8.20
N ARG A 239 -5.29 -2.00 7.13
CA ARG A 239 -5.88 -0.99 6.24
C ARG A 239 -6.76 0.05 6.95
N GLN A 240 -7.47 -0.32 8.00
CA GLN A 240 -8.44 0.52 8.71
C GLN A 240 -7.85 1.80 9.31
N ASN A 241 -6.52 1.86 9.40
CA ASN A 241 -5.80 3.05 9.81
C ASN A 241 -4.79 3.41 8.72
N SER A 242 -5.25 4.00 7.59
CA SER A 242 -4.35 4.63 6.60
C SER A 242 -3.27 5.35 7.39
N SER A 243 -2.08 4.76 7.42
CA SER A 243 -1.24 4.99 8.58
C SER A 243 -0.76 6.42 8.58
N ALA A 244 -0.98 7.12 9.68
CA ALA A 244 -0.40 8.43 9.91
C ALA A 244 1.11 8.42 9.59
N LEU A 245 1.80 7.28 9.83
CA LEU A 245 3.17 7.05 9.44
C LEU A 245 3.36 7.07 7.91
N ALA A 246 2.54 6.36 7.13
CA ALA A 246 2.66 6.36 5.68
C ALA A 246 2.47 7.77 5.10
N LYS A 247 1.49 8.52 5.61
CA LYS A 247 1.28 9.92 5.21
C LYS A 247 2.48 10.81 5.54
N ARG A 248 3.06 10.66 6.74
CA ARG A 248 4.26 11.42 7.15
C ARG A 248 5.46 11.11 6.27
N LEU A 249 5.73 9.84 5.99
CA LEU A 249 6.84 9.42 5.14
C LEU A 249 6.67 9.93 3.70
N ARG A 250 5.45 9.86 3.13
CA ARG A 250 5.13 10.45 1.82
C ARG A 250 5.33 11.96 1.82
N ASN A 251 4.93 12.66 2.88
CA ASN A 251 5.16 14.09 3.02
C ASN A 251 6.65 14.45 3.07
N LEU A 252 7.52 13.56 3.53
CA LEU A 252 8.97 13.72 3.51
C LEU A 252 9.61 13.28 2.18
N GLY A 253 8.82 12.84 1.20
CA GLY A 253 9.28 12.49 -0.15
C GLY A 253 9.49 11.00 -0.39
N ALA A 254 9.24 10.14 0.59
CA ALA A 254 9.37 8.70 0.43
C ALA A 254 8.26 8.10 -0.43
N GLN A 255 8.59 7.04 -1.15
CA GLN A 255 7.60 6.10 -1.67
C GLN A 255 7.23 5.10 -0.56
N VAL A 256 5.94 4.89 -0.35
CA VAL A 256 5.46 4.02 0.73
C VAL A 256 4.49 2.98 0.19
N ILE A 257 4.83 1.72 0.40
CA ILE A 257 3.96 0.58 0.11
C ILE A 257 3.33 0.15 1.44
N GLU A 258 2.01 0.13 1.47
CA GLU A 258 1.28 -0.40 2.62
C GLU A 258 1.00 -1.87 2.38
N MET A 259 1.52 -2.72 3.28
CA MET A 259 1.31 -4.15 3.25
C MET A 259 0.49 -4.55 4.49
N PRO A 260 -0.82 -4.65 4.38
CA PRO A 260 -1.65 -5.15 5.48
C PRO A 260 -1.34 -6.64 5.68
N SER A 261 -0.40 -6.93 6.58
CA SER A 261 0.02 -8.30 6.89
C SER A 261 -0.82 -8.96 7.98
N ILE A 262 -1.77 -8.22 8.53
CA ILE A 262 -2.66 -8.66 9.61
C ILE A 262 -4.08 -8.29 9.23
N HIS A 263 -4.96 -9.27 9.26
CA HIS A 263 -6.40 -9.11 9.11
C HIS A 263 -7.08 -9.61 10.37
N THR A 264 -8.01 -8.82 10.87
CA THR A 264 -8.89 -9.27 11.93
C THR A 264 -10.14 -9.86 11.31
N VAL A 265 -10.42 -11.11 11.63
CA VAL A 265 -11.61 -11.82 11.17
C VAL A 265 -12.47 -12.14 12.38
N ALA A 266 -13.69 -11.62 12.39
CA ALA A 266 -14.64 -11.96 13.43
C ALA A 266 -14.90 -13.48 13.46
N ILE A 267 -15.07 -14.05 14.65
CA ILE A 267 -15.51 -15.44 14.81
C ILE A 267 -17.03 -15.42 14.65
N ASP A 268 -17.52 -15.90 13.51
CA ASP A 268 -18.92 -15.84 13.16
C ASP A 268 -19.36 -17.20 12.51
N PRO A 269 -20.38 -17.90 13.04
CA PRO A 269 -21.12 -17.59 14.26
C PRO A 269 -20.30 -17.78 15.54
N ASN A 270 -20.56 -16.93 16.56
CA ASN A 270 -19.89 -17.01 17.85
C ASN A 270 -20.85 -17.59 18.92
N GLU A 271 -20.97 -18.90 18.95
CA GLU A 271 -21.87 -19.60 19.89
C GLU A 271 -21.49 -19.36 21.36
N ARG A 272 -20.20 -19.14 21.66
CA ARG A 272 -19.75 -18.81 23.02
C ARG A 272 -20.25 -17.46 23.46
N LEU A 273 -20.21 -16.46 22.58
CA LEU A 273 -20.75 -15.13 22.85
C LEU A 273 -22.26 -15.20 23.08
N LYS A 274 -23.00 -15.86 22.19
CA LYS A 274 -24.46 -16.04 22.32
C LYS A 274 -24.84 -16.65 23.66
N LYS A 275 -24.16 -17.74 24.04
CA LYS A 275 -24.40 -18.41 25.30
C LYS A 275 -24.11 -17.48 26.48
N ALA A 276 -22.97 -16.80 26.49
CA ALA A 276 -22.61 -15.89 27.57
C ALA A 276 -23.58 -14.73 27.70
N LEU A 277 -24.02 -14.10 26.61
CA LEU A 277 -25.02 -13.03 26.65
C LEU A 277 -26.36 -13.51 27.20
N GLY A 278 -26.78 -14.73 26.85
CA GLY A 278 -27.98 -15.35 27.44
C GLY A 278 -27.86 -15.62 28.92
N GLU A 279 -26.71 -16.07 29.41
CA GLU A 279 -26.43 -16.28 30.83
C GLU A 279 -26.40 -14.96 31.60
N ILE A 280 -25.73 -13.93 31.06
CA ILE A 280 -25.62 -12.59 31.66
C ILE A 280 -27.01 -11.93 31.80
N GLN A 281 -27.89 -12.07 30.79
CA GLN A 281 -29.25 -11.50 30.85
C GLN A 281 -30.06 -11.99 32.08
N HIS A 282 -29.77 -13.20 32.55
CA HIS A 282 -30.45 -13.83 33.69
C HIS A 282 -29.61 -13.83 34.99
N SER A 283 -28.41 -13.26 34.91
CA SER A 283 -27.52 -13.16 36.08
C SER A 283 -28.03 -12.15 37.08
N GLU A 284 -27.83 -12.44 38.37
CA GLU A 284 -28.05 -11.52 39.47
C GLU A 284 -26.72 -11.04 40.10
N LYS A 285 -25.58 -11.39 39.44
CA LYS A 285 -24.24 -11.04 39.89
C LYS A 285 -23.80 -9.68 39.36
N GLU A 286 -22.73 -9.17 39.95
CA GLU A 286 -21.96 -8.09 39.31
C GLU A 286 -21.17 -8.68 38.15
N GLU A 287 -21.42 -8.22 36.92
CA GLU A 287 -20.79 -8.73 35.70
C GLU A 287 -19.74 -7.74 35.18
N TRP A 288 -18.51 -8.16 35.11
CA TRP A 288 -17.42 -7.37 34.55
C TRP A 288 -17.18 -7.71 33.07
N PHE A 289 -17.39 -6.73 32.20
CA PHE A 289 -17.03 -6.84 30.77
C PHE A 289 -15.63 -6.31 30.56
N VAL A 290 -14.72 -7.16 30.16
CA VAL A 290 -13.29 -6.85 30.04
C VAL A 290 -12.86 -6.82 28.58
N PHE A 291 -12.47 -5.65 28.08
CA PHE A 291 -12.02 -5.44 26.71
C PHE A 291 -10.51 -5.24 26.66
N THR A 292 -9.82 -6.08 25.87
CA THR A 292 -8.36 -6.06 25.75
C THR A 292 -7.85 -5.36 24.49
N SER A 293 -8.74 -4.81 23.65
CA SER A 293 -8.38 -4.05 22.44
C SER A 293 -9.53 -3.21 21.92
N PRO A 294 -9.26 -2.09 21.20
CA PRO A 294 -10.29 -1.33 20.48
C PRO A 294 -11.04 -2.18 19.45
N ILE A 295 -10.31 -3.06 18.74
CA ILE A 295 -10.89 -3.97 17.73
C ILE A 295 -11.90 -4.91 18.40
N GLY A 296 -11.57 -5.43 19.59
CA GLY A 296 -12.50 -6.26 20.37
C GLY A 296 -13.81 -5.56 20.69
N VAL A 297 -13.77 -4.26 20.98
CA VAL A 297 -14.96 -3.44 21.19
C VAL A 297 -15.81 -3.38 19.93
N HIS A 298 -15.23 -3.01 18.79
CA HIS A 298 -15.97 -2.90 17.52
C HIS A 298 -16.57 -4.24 17.09
N VAL A 299 -15.79 -5.32 17.13
CA VAL A 299 -16.28 -6.67 16.77
C VAL A 299 -17.40 -7.12 17.71
N PHE A 300 -17.31 -6.80 19.01
CA PHE A 300 -18.39 -7.09 19.96
C PHE A 300 -19.71 -6.43 19.54
N PHE A 301 -19.70 -5.14 19.24
CA PHE A 301 -20.90 -4.42 18.82
C PHE A 301 -21.43 -4.87 17.45
N GLU A 302 -20.54 -5.17 16.49
CA GLU A 302 -20.94 -5.77 15.20
C GLU A 302 -21.64 -7.13 15.39
N GLN A 303 -21.15 -7.97 16.31
CA GLN A 303 -21.78 -9.26 16.62
C GLN A 303 -23.10 -9.10 17.35
N LEU A 304 -23.22 -8.11 18.27
CA LEU A 304 -24.50 -7.78 18.88
C LEU A 304 -25.55 -7.37 17.83
N GLU A 305 -25.17 -6.50 16.89
CA GLU A 305 -26.07 -6.05 15.81
C GLU A 305 -26.55 -7.22 14.94
N LYS A 306 -25.62 -8.08 14.49
CA LYS A 306 -25.96 -9.27 13.69
C LYS A 306 -26.92 -10.23 14.39
N GLU A 307 -26.75 -10.41 15.68
CA GLU A 307 -27.58 -11.30 16.49
C GLU A 307 -28.85 -10.61 17.04
N ALA A 308 -29.10 -9.37 16.63
CA ALA A 308 -30.21 -8.53 17.10
C ALA A 308 -30.26 -8.38 18.64
N TRP A 309 -29.09 -8.39 19.28
CA TRP A 309 -28.96 -8.08 20.70
C TRP A 309 -28.87 -6.58 20.92
N ASP A 310 -29.66 -6.10 21.90
CA ASP A 310 -29.62 -4.68 22.30
C ASP A 310 -28.92 -4.57 23.67
N MET A 311 -27.86 -3.74 23.74
CA MET A 311 -27.17 -3.46 25.00
C MET A 311 -28.12 -2.98 26.10
N ARG A 312 -29.20 -2.26 25.77
CA ARG A 312 -30.21 -1.83 26.73
C ARG A 312 -30.89 -3.01 27.42
N ARG A 313 -31.05 -4.14 26.74
CA ARG A 313 -31.61 -5.36 27.34
C ARG A 313 -30.68 -5.98 28.37
N LEU A 314 -29.36 -5.96 28.09
CA LEU A 314 -28.36 -6.41 29.04
C LEU A 314 -28.27 -5.49 30.24
N LEU A 315 -28.27 -4.17 30.04
CA LEU A 315 -28.19 -3.17 31.10
C LEU A 315 -29.49 -3.06 31.93
N ALA A 316 -30.64 -3.41 31.39
CA ALA A 316 -31.91 -3.45 32.06
C ALA A 316 -32.16 -4.77 32.82
N GLY A 317 -31.24 -5.76 32.72
CA GLY A 317 -31.29 -7.00 33.50
C GLY A 317 -31.04 -6.76 34.98
N LYS A 318 -31.01 -7.84 35.77
CA LYS A 318 -30.69 -7.78 37.19
C LYS A 318 -29.19 -7.66 37.48
N ALA A 319 -28.34 -8.01 36.48
CA ALA A 319 -26.89 -7.91 36.60
C ALA A 319 -26.45 -6.45 36.65
N GLN A 320 -25.56 -6.11 37.58
CA GLN A 320 -24.87 -4.84 37.57
C GLN A 320 -23.65 -4.97 36.61
N ILE A 321 -23.72 -4.38 35.44
CA ILE A 321 -22.62 -4.46 34.45
C ILE A 321 -21.59 -3.37 34.74
N LYS A 322 -20.33 -3.77 34.93
CA LYS A 322 -19.15 -2.93 35.02
C LYS A 322 -18.20 -3.22 33.85
N ILE A 323 -17.40 -2.25 33.45
CA ILE A 323 -16.57 -2.34 32.26
C ILE A 323 -15.10 -2.05 32.58
N ALA A 324 -14.21 -2.93 32.15
CA ALA A 324 -12.77 -2.73 32.25
C ALA A 324 -12.14 -2.70 30.86
N ALA A 325 -11.26 -1.71 30.61
CA ALA A 325 -10.53 -1.56 29.37
C ALA A 325 -9.01 -1.62 29.62
N ILE A 326 -8.27 -2.30 28.75
CA ILE A 326 -6.82 -2.46 28.90
C ILE A 326 -6.04 -1.14 28.82
N GLY A 327 -6.59 -0.12 28.20
CA GLY A 327 -5.92 1.17 28.02
C GLY A 327 -6.83 2.23 27.41
N SER A 328 -6.29 3.44 27.29
CA SER A 328 -7.03 4.62 26.82
C SER A 328 -7.66 4.48 25.44
N ALA A 329 -7.00 3.81 24.49
CA ALA A 329 -7.55 3.58 23.15
C ALA A 329 -8.79 2.66 23.18
N THR A 330 -8.79 1.62 24.03
CA THR A 330 -9.94 0.74 24.21
C THR A 330 -11.09 1.45 24.91
N ALA A 331 -10.78 2.29 25.91
CA ALA A 331 -11.76 3.12 26.58
C ALA A 331 -12.38 4.16 25.62
N ALA A 332 -11.60 4.72 24.70
CA ALA A 332 -12.10 5.61 23.67
C ALA A 332 -13.06 4.90 22.70
N ALA A 333 -12.73 3.68 22.26
CA ALA A 333 -13.62 2.88 21.42
C ALA A 333 -14.96 2.55 22.12
N LEU A 334 -14.93 2.23 23.41
CA LEU A 334 -16.15 2.04 24.21
C LEU A 334 -17.02 3.32 24.25
N LYS A 335 -16.38 4.48 24.41
CA LYS A 335 -17.04 5.78 24.42
C LYS A 335 -17.78 6.09 23.10
N GLU A 336 -17.24 5.65 21.96
CA GLU A 336 -17.91 5.78 20.65
C GLU A 336 -19.25 5.04 20.62
N HIS A 337 -19.39 3.98 21.42
CA HIS A 337 -20.64 3.21 21.60
C HIS A 337 -21.45 3.65 22.84
N GLY A 338 -21.12 4.79 23.45
CA GLY A 338 -21.85 5.36 24.59
C GLY A 338 -21.55 4.68 25.93
N LEU A 339 -20.49 3.87 26.03
CA LEU A 339 -20.08 3.20 27.25
C LEU A 339 -18.79 3.80 27.83
N PHE A 340 -18.69 3.82 29.16
CA PHE A 340 -17.50 4.29 29.85
C PHE A 340 -16.87 3.13 30.65
N ALA A 341 -15.55 3.03 30.60
CA ALA A 341 -14.84 2.05 31.39
C ALA A 341 -14.76 2.51 32.84
N ASP A 342 -15.14 1.64 33.78
CA ASP A 342 -15.00 1.83 35.24
C ASP A 342 -13.54 1.66 35.64
N ILE A 343 -12.79 0.76 34.96
CA ILE A 343 -11.38 0.51 35.21
C ILE A 343 -10.56 0.65 33.93
N VAL A 344 -9.48 1.45 34.02
CA VAL A 344 -8.39 1.51 33.07
C VAL A 344 -7.09 1.49 33.87
N PRO A 345 -6.21 0.49 33.74
CA PRO A 345 -5.00 0.40 34.55
C PRO A 345 -4.02 1.51 34.18
N LYS A 346 -3.09 1.84 35.08
CA LYS A 346 -2.05 2.87 34.80
C LYS A 346 -1.03 2.41 33.77
N ILE A 347 -0.75 1.11 33.74
CA ILE A 347 0.14 0.49 32.75
C ILE A 347 -0.70 -0.38 31.79
N TYR A 348 -0.69 -0.07 30.51
CA TYR A 348 -1.57 -0.66 29.51
C TYR A 348 -1.06 -2.03 29.05
N ASN A 349 -1.18 -3.04 29.90
CA ASN A 349 -0.90 -4.43 29.56
C ASN A 349 -1.89 -5.39 30.25
N ALA A 350 -1.93 -6.63 29.76
CA ALA A 350 -2.91 -7.62 30.21
C ALA A 350 -2.70 -8.04 31.67
N GLY A 351 -1.45 -8.20 32.11
CA GLY A 351 -1.14 -8.58 33.50
C GLY A 351 -1.55 -7.51 34.50
N GLU A 352 -1.31 -6.23 34.19
CA GLU A 352 -1.69 -5.12 35.07
C GLU A 352 -3.22 -4.92 35.12
N LEU A 353 -3.90 -5.12 33.96
CA LEU A 353 -5.36 -5.11 33.94
C LEU A 353 -5.92 -6.24 34.82
N GLY A 354 -5.35 -7.45 34.72
CA GLY A 354 -5.77 -8.58 35.55
C GLY A 354 -5.61 -8.33 37.07
N LYS A 355 -4.47 -7.75 37.47
CA LYS A 355 -4.22 -7.38 38.90
C LYS A 355 -5.20 -6.30 39.36
N THR A 356 -5.31 -5.20 38.60
CA THR A 356 -6.20 -4.10 38.96
C THR A 356 -7.64 -4.57 39.05
N LEU A 357 -8.07 -5.45 38.16
CA LEU A 357 -9.43 -5.99 38.18
C LEU A 357 -9.61 -6.91 39.40
N ALA A 358 -8.64 -7.81 39.69
CA ALA A 358 -8.70 -8.69 40.86
C ALA A 358 -8.83 -7.95 42.19
N GLU A 359 -8.24 -6.75 42.30
CA GLU A 359 -8.37 -5.88 43.50
C GLU A 359 -9.75 -5.22 43.64
N ASN A 360 -10.57 -5.17 42.55
CA ASN A 360 -11.85 -4.45 42.50
C ASN A 360 -13.07 -5.36 42.36
N ILE A 361 -12.90 -6.66 42.14
CA ILE A 361 -14.00 -7.64 42.10
C ILE A 361 -14.31 -8.20 43.48
N SER A 362 -15.56 -8.59 43.69
CA SER A 362 -16.04 -9.23 44.90
C SER A 362 -16.32 -10.72 44.66
N GLU A 363 -16.56 -11.48 45.71
CA GLU A 363 -16.98 -12.87 45.61
C GLU A 363 -18.32 -13.08 44.88
N TYR A 364 -19.13 -12.03 44.78
CA TYR A 364 -20.39 -12.01 44.00
C TYR A 364 -20.23 -11.56 42.54
N SER A 365 -19.00 -11.32 42.11
CA SER A 365 -18.73 -10.91 40.75
C SER A 365 -18.59 -12.12 39.80
N ALA A 366 -18.78 -11.86 38.51
CA ALA A 366 -18.36 -12.73 37.42
C ALA A 366 -17.64 -11.88 36.37
N VAL A 367 -16.71 -12.47 35.62
CA VAL A 367 -15.88 -11.77 34.68
C VAL A 367 -16.06 -12.38 33.28
N THR A 368 -16.41 -11.56 32.27
CA THR A 368 -16.45 -11.97 30.88
C THR A 368 -15.42 -11.17 30.09
N ILE A 369 -14.42 -11.86 29.55
CA ILE A 369 -13.30 -11.28 28.79
C ILE A 369 -13.60 -11.36 27.30
N PHE A 370 -13.53 -10.22 26.62
CA PHE A 370 -13.69 -10.08 25.18
C PHE A 370 -12.36 -9.75 24.54
N ARG A 371 -11.78 -10.72 23.81
CA ARG A 371 -10.42 -10.58 23.29
C ARG A 371 -10.18 -11.30 21.95
N ALA A 372 -8.97 -11.14 21.40
CA ALA A 372 -8.49 -11.96 20.30
C ALA A 372 -8.30 -13.43 20.75
N GLU A 373 -8.48 -14.38 19.81
CA GLU A 373 -8.22 -15.80 20.04
C GLU A 373 -6.78 -16.06 20.53
N GLU A 374 -5.80 -15.37 19.92
CA GLU A 374 -4.38 -15.42 20.29
C GLU A 374 -3.99 -14.26 21.26
N GLY A 375 -4.90 -13.80 22.10
CA GLY A 375 -4.62 -12.73 23.06
C GLY A 375 -3.69 -13.17 24.21
N SER A 376 -3.10 -12.19 24.94
CA SER A 376 -2.22 -12.48 26.08
C SER A 376 -2.99 -13.23 27.19
N LEU A 377 -2.38 -14.28 27.70
CA LEU A 377 -2.92 -15.08 28.80
C LEU A 377 -2.57 -14.48 30.17
N GLU A 378 -1.71 -13.45 30.25
CA GLU A 378 -1.29 -12.83 31.50
C GLU A 378 -2.43 -12.19 32.32
N LEU A 379 -3.57 -11.94 31.65
CA LEU A 379 -4.80 -11.47 32.30
C LEU A 379 -5.43 -12.52 33.22
N LEU A 380 -5.32 -13.81 32.89
CA LEU A 380 -6.07 -14.88 33.53
C LEU A 380 -5.58 -15.26 34.95
N PRO A 381 -4.25 -15.42 35.20
CA PRO A 381 -3.80 -15.88 36.49
C PRO A 381 -4.30 -15.05 37.69
N PRO A 382 -4.20 -13.70 37.70
CA PRO A 382 -4.72 -12.90 38.82
C PRO A 382 -6.23 -13.06 39.04
N LEU A 383 -7.00 -13.25 37.96
CA LEU A 383 -8.45 -13.45 38.06
C LEU A 383 -8.82 -14.84 38.55
N MET A 384 -8.08 -15.88 38.16
CA MET A 384 -8.30 -17.24 38.65
C MET A 384 -8.01 -17.39 40.15
N GLU A 385 -7.05 -16.64 40.66
CA GLU A 385 -6.72 -16.63 42.11
C GLU A 385 -7.87 -16.08 42.95
N THR A 386 -8.77 -15.27 42.41
CA THR A 386 -9.93 -14.74 43.15
C THR A 386 -11.06 -15.74 43.33
N GLY A 387 -11.08 -16.83 42.55
CA GLY A 387 -12.12 -17.86 42.60
C GLY A 387 -13.46 -17.47 41.94
N VAL A 388 -13.60 -16.30 41.35
CA VAL A 388 -14.82 -15.88 40.62
C VAL A 388 -14.95 -16.59 39.26
N PRO A 389 -16.17 -16.79 38.77
CA PRO A 389 -16.38 -17.31 37.42
C PRO A 389 -15.75 -16.40 36.36
N VAL A 390 -14.94 -16.96 35.45
CA VAL A 390 -14.29 -16.24 34.35
C VAL A 390 -14.69 -16.89 33.03
N ASN A 391 -15.39 -16.13 32.17
CA ASN A 391 -15.70 -16.47 30.81
C ASN A 391 -14.67 -15.81 29.88
N ASP A 392 -13.89 -16.61 29.16
CA ASP A 392 -12.92 -16.12 28.19
C ASP A 392 -13.44 -16.33 26.77
N ILE A 393 -13.85 -15.24 26.12
CA ILE A 393 -14.53 -15.25 24.81
C ILE A 393 -13.63 -14.65 23.76
N ALA A 394 -13.20 -15.48 22.82
CA ALA A 394 -12.56 -15.00 21.59
C ALA A 394 -13.64 -14.40 20.68
N LEU A 395 -13.51 -13.11 20.37
CA LEU A 395 -14.39 -12.41 19.44
C LEU A 395 -13.88 -12.46 18.01
N TYR A 396 -12.56 -12.50 17.84
CA TYR A 396 -11.91 -12.48 16.53
C TYR A 396 -10.59 -13.23 16.57
N ARG A 397 -10.16 -13.64 15.38
CA ARG A 397 -8.83 -14.19 15.16
C ARG A 397 -8.00 -13.27 14.26
N THR A 398 -6.70 -13.38 14.41
CA THR A 398 -5.74 -12.65 13.57
C THR A 398 -5.30 -13.56 12.43
N GLU A 399 -5.65 -13.21 11.20
CA GLU A 399 -5.15 -13.88 10.01
C GLU A 399 -3.95 -13.15 9.44
N TYR A 400 -2.91 -13.92 9.08
CA TYR A 400 -1.65 -13.41 8.56
C TYR A 400 -1.57 -13.74 7.07
N GLU A 401 -2.28 -12.97 6.25
CA GLU A 401 -2.26 -13.17 4.81
C GLU A 401 -2.19 -11.86 4.04
N VAL A 402 -1.43 -11.91 2.96
CA VAL A 402 -1.33 -10.87 1.94
C VAL A 402 -1.75 -11.50 0.62
N SER A 403 -2.41 -10.76 -0.26
CA SER A 403 -2.77 -11.28 -1.58
C SER A 403 -1.51 -11.81 -2.28
N SER A 404 -1.62 -12.96 -2.94
CA SER A 404 -0.51 -13.62 -3.64
C SER A 404 0.18 -12.67 -4.62
N LEU A 405 -0.59 -11.78 -5.22
CA LEU A 405 -0.18 -10.76 -6.15
C LEU A 405 0.77 -9.72 -5.51
N LEU A 406 0.34 -9.11 -4.41
CA LEU A 406 1.15 -8.13 -3.68
C LEU A 406 2.40 -8.78 -3.09
N ARG A 407 2.26 -9.98 -2.51
CA ARG A 407 3.37 -10.76 -1.99
C ARG A 407 4.45 -10.97 -3.05
N HIS A 408 4.10 -11.49 -4.21
CA HIS A 408 5.05 -11.76 -5.28
C HIS A 408 5.76 -10.47 -5.78
N LYS A 409 5.01 -9.36 -5.85
CA LYS A 409 5.60 -8.06 -6.21
C LYS A 409 6.60 -7.59 -5.16
N ILE A 410 6.26 -7.68 -3.86
CA ILE A 410 7.14 -7.29 -2.75
C ILE A 410 8.39 -8.19 -2.68
N GLU A 411 8.23 -9.51 -2.82
CA GLU A 411 9.37 -10.44 -2.84
C GLU A 411 10.37 -10.10 -3.96
N LYS A 412 9.87 -9.81 -5.17
CA LYS A 412 10.74 -9.32 -6.27
C LYS A 412 11.44 -8.00 -5.96
N MET A 413 10.78 -7.11 -5.21
CA MET A 413 11.38 -5.83 -4.81
C MET A 413 12.50 -6.04 -3.79
N PHE A 414 12.36 -6.97 -2.85
CA PHE A 414 13.45 -7.36 -1.95
C PHE A 414 14.63 -7.97 -2.69
N GLN A 415 14.37 -8.90 -3.63
CA GLN A 415 15.42 -9.51 -4.47
C GLN A 415 16.22 -8.48 -5.28
N LYS A 416 15.61 -7.33 -5.60
CA LYS A 416 16.25 -6.22 -6.33
C LYS A 416 16.77 -5.12 -5.42
N GLU A 417 16.74 -5.31 -4.11
CA GLU A 417 17.13 -4.31 -3.11
C GLU A 417 16.39 -2.96 -3.26
N GLU A 418 15.10 -3.04 -3.65
CA GLU A 418 14.28 -1.86 -3.90
C GLU A 418 13.56 -1.34 -2.65
N ILE A 419 13.59 -2.06 -1.51
CA ILE A 419 12.98 -1.66 -0.24
C ILE A 419 14.09 -1.26 0.72
N ASP A 420 14.08 -0.01 1.17
CA ASP A 420 15.10 0.51 2.10
C ASP A 420 14.87 0.04 3.53
N ALA A 421 13.63 0.00 3.99
CA ALA A 421 13.28 -0.60 5.28
C ALA A 421 11.81 -1.01 5.37
N VAL A 422 11.55 -1.88 6.36
CA VAL A 422 10.19 -2.29 6.79
C VAL A 422 9.91 -1.68 8.16
N THR A 423 8.71 -1.16 8.35
CA THR A 423 8.31 -0.56 9.63
C THR A 423 7.36 -1.48 10.38
N PHE A 424 7.62 -1.69 11.66
CA PHE A 424 6.85 -2.56 12.54
C PHE A 424 6.34 -1.81 13.76
N THR A 425 5.02 -1.80 13.96
CA THR A 425 4.36 -1.10 15.08
C THR A 425 3.94 -2.03 16.23
N SER A 426 4.17 -3.33 16.08
CA SER A 426 3.91 -4.34 17.12
C SER A 426 4.62 -5.66 16.78
N ALA A 427 4.78 -6.54 17.77
CA ALA A 427 5.31 -7.88 17.54
C ALA A 427 4.43 -8.71 16.58
N SER A 428 3.11 -8.50 16.57
CA SER A 428 2.20 -9.18 15.65
C SER A 428 2.43 -8.74 14.19
N THR A 429 2.79 -7.48 13.93
CA THR A 429 3.13 -7.03 12.58
C THR A 429 4.42 -7.67 12.07
N VAL A 430 5.39 -7.94 12.94
CA VAL A 430 6.60 -8.73 12.60
C VAL A 430 6.22 -10.16 12.19
N LYS A 431 5.44 -10.84 13.04
CA LYS A 431 4.96 -12.21 12.77
C LYS A 431 4.16 -12.27 11.47
N GLY A 432 3.28 -11.30 11.25
CA GLY A 432 2.49 -11.18 10.03
C GLY A 432 3.36 -11.02 8.78
N PHE A 433 4.36 -10.16 8.82
CA PHE A 433 5.31 -9.98 7.73
C PHE A 433 6.05 -11.29 7.41
N VAL A 434 6.62 -11.94 8.43
CA VAL A 434 7.38 -13.19 8.25
C VAL A 434 6.51 -14.32 7.69
N LYS A 435 5.27 -14.46 8.18
CA LYS A 435 4.33 -15.47 7.66
C LYS A 435 3.89 -15.18 6.22
N ALA A 436 3.73 -13.91 5.89
CA ALA A 436 3.23 -13.49 4.57
C ALA A 436 4.30 -13.56 3.47
N ILE A 437 5.57 -13.29 3.79
CA ILE A 437 6.69 -13.23 2.83
C ILE A 437 7.53 -14.50 2.96
N LYS A 438 7.65 -15.26 1.86
CA LYS A 438 8.31 -16.60 1.89
C LYS A 438 9.71 -16.62 1.28
N ASN A 439 9.96 -15.77 0.26
CA ASN A 439 11.17 -15.83 -0.57
C ASN A 439 12.06 -14.59 -0.34
N VAL A 440 12.25 -14.21 0.92
CA VAL A 440 13.08 -13.07 1.31
C VAL A 440 14.06 -13.49 2.41
N GLU A 441 15.32 -13.16 2.23
CA GLU A 441 16.34 -13.35 3.26
C GLU A 441 16.15 -12.29 4.37
N LEU A 442 15.54 -12.70 5.47
CA LEU A 442 15.16 -11.80 6.56
C LEU A 442 16.36 -11.07 7.19
N GLN A 443 17.57 -11.67 7.14
CA GLN A 443 18.81 -11.07 7.61
C GLN A 443 19.21 -9.79 6.83
N ASN A 444 18.71 -9.63 5.60
CA ASN A 444 18.94 -8.46 4.78
C ASN A 444 17.86 -7.38 4.97
N VAL A 445 16.82 -7.66 5.73
CA VAL A 445 15.72 -6.72 5.98
C VAL A 445 16.13 -5.71 7.05
N SER A 446 16.13 -4.43 6.70
CA SER A 446 16.20 -3.32 7.68
C SER A 446 14.83 -3.13 8.32
N ALA A 447 14.73 -3.33 9.63
CA ALA A 447 13.49 -3.26 10.40
C ALA A 447 13.50 -2.04 11.31
N VAL A 448 12.57 -1.10 11.10
CA VAL A 448 12.35 0.02 12.02
C VAL A 448 11.19 -0.32 12.95
N CYS A 449 11.48 -0.49 14.23
CA CYS A 449 10.53 -0.94 15.25
C CYS A 449 10.11 0.22 16.15
N ILE A 450 8.81 0.28 16.47
CA ILE A 450 8.24 1.33 17.33
C ILE A 450 8.78 1.28 18.77
N GLY A 451 9.23 0.12 19.23
CA GLY A 451 9.74 -0.08 20.59
C GLY A 451 10.41 -1.44 20.75
N GLU A 452 10.98 -1.67 21.96
CA GLU A 452 11.84 -2.80 22.25
C GLU A 452 11.13 -4.16 22.15
N GLN A 453 9.86 -4.27 22.56
CA GLN A 453 9.10 -5.52 22.42
C GLN A 453 8.96 -5.95 20.95
N THR A 454 8.72 -4.99 20.05
CA THR A 454 8.65 -5.24 18.62
C THR A 454 10.03 -5.62 18.06
N ALA A 455 11.07 -4.95 18.52
CA ALA A 455 12.45 -5.23 18.16
C ALA A 455 12.90 -6.62 18.59
N ALA A 456 12.55 -7.03 19.83
CA ALA A 456 12.84 -8.37 20.33
C ALA A 456 12.23 -9.46 19.44
N GLU A 457 11.00 -9.26 18.95
CA GLU A 457 10.40 -10.21 18.01
C GLU A 457 11.14 -10.24 16.67
N ALA A 458 11.51 -9.08 16.11
CA ALA A 458 12.22 -8.99 14.83
C ALA A 458 13.65 -9.59 14.90
N ARG A 459 14.33 -9.50 16.05
CA ARG A 459 15.66 -10.12 16.30
C ARG A 459 15.62 -11.63 16.16
N LYS A 460 14.52 -12.29 16.52
CA LYS A 460 14.38 -13.75 16.39
C LYS A 460 14.57 -14.24 14.95
N TYR A 461 14.31 -13.35 13.99
CA TYR A 461 14.42 -13.63 12.55
C TYR A 461 15.71 -13.08 11.92
N GLY A 462 16.63 -12.53 12.73
CA GLY A 462 17.93 -12.03 12.27
C GLY A 462 17.89 -10.70 11.53
N MET A 463 16.78 -9.93 11.58
CA MET A 463 16.66 -8.65 10.89
C MET A 463 17.61 -7.59 11.43
N LYS A 464 18.00 -6.61 10.60
CA LYS A 464 18.79 -5.43 10.99
C LYS A 464 17.89 -4.42 11.69
N ILE A 465 18.04 -4.27 13.00
CA ILE A 465 17.07 -3.55 13.85
C ILE A 465 17.45 -2.09 14.06
N GLN A 466 16.46 -1.24 13.93
CA GLN A 466 16.45 0.16 14.37
C GLN A 466 15.24 0.36 15.30
N VAL A 467 15.44 0.96 16.47
CA VAL A 467 14.37 1.15 17.47
C VAL A 467 14.10 2.63 17.67
N ALA A 468 12.84 3.03 17.65
CA ALA A 468 12.42 4.38 17.98
C ALA A 468 12.67 4.69 19.47
N LYS A 469 13.02 5.95 19.78
CA LYS A 469 13.31 6.37 21.15
C LYS A 469 12.07 6.36 22.07
N ARG A 470 10.89 6.53 21.51
CA ARG A 470 9.59 6.45 22.17
C ARG A 470 8.64 5.60 21.33
N ALA A 471 7.66 4.96 21.97
CA ALA A 471 6.69 4.11 21.30
C ALA A 471 5.54 4.93 20.63
N ASP A 472 5.91 5.92 19.82
CA ASP A 472 4.97 6.77 19.07
C ASP A 472 5.40 6.94 17.60
N MET A 473 4.48 7.47 16.77
CA MET A 473 4.71 7.63 15.34
C MET A 473 5.69 8.76 15.02
N ASP A 474 5.82 9.76 15.89
CA ASP A 474 6.75 10.87 15.71
C ASP A 474 8.19 10.37 15.89
N ALA A 475 8.47 9.69 17.01
CA ALA A 475 9.77 9.10 17.26
C ALA A 475 10.16 8.02 16.23
N MET A 476 9.18 7.30 15.70
CA MET A 476 9.43 6.35 14.61
C MET A 476 9.81 7.05 13.31
N THR A 477 9.14 8.17 12.99
CA THR A 477 9.49 9.01 11.84
C THR A 477 10.87 9.63 12.00
N GLU A 478 11.19 10.19 13.19
CA GLU A 478 12.51 10.71 13.54
C GLU A 478 13.61 9.66 13.31
N LYS A 479 13.36 8.42 13.76
CA LYS A 479 14.32 7.31 13.58
C LYS A 479 14.53 6.94 12.11
N ILE A 480 13.47 6.94 11.31
CA ILE A 480 13.57 6.70 9.87
C ILE A 480 14.39 7.81 9.21
N VAL A 481 14.16 9.07 9.55
CA VAL A 481 14.92 10.21 9.03
C VAL A 481 16.40 10.12 9.45
N GLU A 482 16.67 9.78 10.71
CA GLU A 482 18.05 9.60 11.22
C GLU A 482 18.82 8.53 10.42
N CYS A 483 18.17 7.40 10.08
CA CYS A 483 18.82 6.26 9.44
C CYS A 483 18.88 6.33 7.91
N PHE A 484 17.90 6.97 7.28
CA PHE A 484 17.69 6.91 5.82
C PHE A 484 17.56 8.29 5.16
N GLY A 485 17.54 9.37 5.92
CA GLY A 485 17.43 10.73 5.39
C GLY A 485 18.62 11.11 4.50
N ASN A 486 18.37 11.91 3.48
CA ASN A 486 19.42 12.49 2.66
C ASN A 486 20.23 13.49 3.49
N VAL A 487 21.55 13.37 3.47
CA VAL A 487 22.49 14.09 4.37
C VAL A 487 22.68 15.57 3.99
N ASN A 488 21.94 16.09 3.01
CA ASN A 488 22.13 17.45 2.50
C ASN A 488 20.98 18.38 2.96
N PHE A 489 20.94 18.65 4.29
CA PHE A 489 20.21 19.79 4.84
C PHE A 489 21.04 20.44 5.94
#